data_11da055e9402da526a5bf752a54af458
#
_entry.id   11da055e9402da526a5bf752a54af458
#
_cell.length_a   1.000
_cell.length_b   1.000
_cell.length_c   1.000
_cell.angle_alpha   90.00
_cell.angle_beta   90.00
_cell.angle_gamma   90.00
#
_symmetry.space_group_name_H-M   'P 1'
#
loop_
_entity.id
_entity.type
_entity.pdbx_description
1 polymer ?
#
loop_
_entity_poly.entity_id
_entity_poly.type
_entity_poly.pdbx_seq_one_letter_code
_entity_poly.pdbx_strand_id
1 'polypeptide(L)'
;NGIAAKTPEGVSAPIARGFLKGEYLDSAAQAAFFGAKISQSFLGSTDTTVKIVTVLLIIFMSATTFTTQRQLMVKGMPKMDASNNMMLQQQKIMLYLFPVIFAISGVNFPVGVLIYWSTTNLWTWGQQYYVIKRNPTPGSPAYEELQRKRAHKDKLDAKSGEGIDQDEAIEPEVQGQREQP
;
A
#
# COMPACT_ATOMS: atom_id res chain seq x y z
N ASN A 1 -0.13 -36.90 -22.86
CA ASN A 1 -1.11 -37.71 -22.12
C ASN A 1 -0.38 -38.44 -21.02
N GLY A 2 -0.10 -37.74 -19.89
CA GLY A 2 0.52 -38.37 -18.71
C GLY A 2 -0.54 -39.12 -17.91
N ILE A 3 -0.35 -40.42 -17.82
CA ILE A 3 -1.17 -41.30 -16.96
C ILE A 3 -0.70 -41.08 -15.53
N ALA A 4 -1.60 -40.59 -14.65
CA ALA A 4 -1.29 -40.46 -13.23
C ALA A 4 -1.09 -41.82 -12.61
N ALA A 5 0.09 -42.10 -12.05
CA ALA A 5 0.32 -43.28 -11.26
C ALA A 5 -0.51 -43.17 -9.98
N LYS A 6 -1.44 -44.12 -9.77
CA LYS A 6 -2.22 -44.21 -8.54
C LYS A 6 -1.33 -44.82 -7.44
N THR A 7 -1.16 -44.10 -6.34
CA THR A 7 -0.63 -44.66 -5.11
C THR A 7 -1.67 -45.60 -4.46
N PRO A 8 -1.25 -46.55 -3.58
CA PRO A 8 -2.16 -47.52 -2.97
C PRO A 8 -3.32 -46.94 -2.18
N GLU A 9 -3.29 -45.66 -1.84
CA GLU A 9 -4.32 -44.93 -1.09
C GLU A 9 -5.26 -44.08 -1.98
N GLY A 10 -5.21 -44.25 -3.30
CA GLY A 10 -6.11 -43.53 -4.24
C GLY A 10 -5.79 -42.07 -4.47
N VAL A 11 -4.72 -41.55 -3.89
CA VAL A 11 -4.25 -40.17 -4.13
C VAL A 11 -3.40 -40.17 -5.39
N SER A 12 -3.76 -39.36 -6.37
CA SER A 12 -2.97 -39.16 -7.59
C SER A 12 -1.66 -38.45 -7.23
N ALA A 13 -0.53 -39.09 -7.44
CA ALA A 13 0.76 -38.46 -7.26
C ALA A 13 0.91 -37.29 -8.26
N PRO A 14 1.46 -36.13 -7.85
CA PRO A 14 1.68 -35.03 -8.75
C PRO A 14 2.69 -35.41 -9.81
N ILE A 15 2.32 -35.21 -11.08
CA ILE A 15 3.15 -35.52 -12.24
C ILE A 15 4.09 -34.34 -12.47
N ALA A 16 5.40 -34.61 -12.60
CA ALA A 16 6.38 -33.60 -12.97
C ALA A 16 5.97 -32.89 -14.26
N ARG A 17 5.91 -31.57 -14.24
CA ARG A 17 5.59 -30.73 -15.39
C ARG A 17 6.79 -29.84 -15.75
N GLY A 18 7.45 -30.16 -16.85
CA GLY A 18 8.61 -29.41 -17.30
C GLY A 18 9.79 -29.52 -16.33
N PHE A 19 10.31 -28.38 -15.89
CA PHE A 19 11.43 -28.30 -14.92
C PHE A 19 11.03 -28.55 -13.46
N LEU A 20 9.72 -28.60 -13.16
CA LEU A 20 9.21 -28.86 -11.82
C LEU A 20 9.19 -30.38 -11.57
N LYS A 21 10.06 -30.84 -10.69
CA LYS A 21 10.08 -32.23 -10.23
C LYS A 21 8.89 -32.50 -9.32
N GLY A 22 8.40 -33.75 -9.26
CA GLY A 22 7.30 -34.15 -8.41
C GLY A 22 7.49 -33.77 -6.94
N GLU A 23 8.73 -33.89 -6.43
CA GLU A 23 9.10 -33.50 -5.07
C GLU A 23 8.79 -32.03 -4.73
N TYR A 24 9.03 -31.08 -5.66
CA TYR A 24 8.68 -29.68 -5.43
C TYR A 24 7.16 -29.44 -5.47
N LEU A 25 6.44 -30.22 -6.28
CA LEU A 25 4.98 -30.15 -6.33
C LEU A 25 4.35 -30.71 -5.07
N ASP A 26 4.91 -31.78 -4.50
CA ASP A 26 4.48 -32.34 -3.22
C ASP A 26 4.73 -31.36 -2.07
N SER A 27 5.91 -30.76 -2.02
CA SER A 27 6.24 -29.74 -1.04
C SER A 27 5.30 -28.53 -1.13
N ALA A 28 4.98 -28.07 -2.33
CA ALA A 28 4.05 -26.97 -2.55
C ALA A 28 2.62 -27.34 -2.15
N ALA A 29 2.19 -28.59 -2.39
CA ALA A 29 0.86 -29.06 -1.99
C ALA A 29 0.69 -29.16 -0.47
N GLN A 30 1.80 -29.42 0.27
CA GLN A 30 1.81 -29.49 1.72
C GLN A 30 2.08 -28.15 2.39
N ALA A 31 2.52 -27.14 1.65
CA ALA A 31 2.79 -25.83 2.20
C ALA A 31 1.55 -25.24 2.86
N ALA A 32 1.72 -24.70 4.06
CA ALA A 32 0.65 -24.13 4.84
C ALA A 32 1.03 -22.73 5.37
N PHE A 33 0.04 -21.88 5.48
CA PHE A 33 0.15 -20.54 6.06
C PHE A 33 -0.80 -20.44 7.26
N PHE A 34 -0.27 -20.26 8.45
CA PHE A 34 -1.03 -20.34 9.71
C PHE A 34 -1.89 -21.61 9.83
N GLY A 35 -1.36 -22.76 9.38
CA GLY A 35 -2.05 -24.05 9.40
C GLY A 35 -3.03 -24.28 8.24
N ALA A 36 -3.34 -23.27 7.43
CA ALA A 36 -4.16 -23.39 6.23
C ALA A 36 -3.32 -23.80 5.03
N LYS A 37 -3.67 -24.89 4.35
CA LYS A 37 -2.99 -25.31 3.12
C LYS A 37 -3.18 -24.27 2.02
N ILE A 38 -2.08 -23.77 1.44
CA ILE A 38 -2.10 -22.71 0.44
C ILE A 38 -2.78 -23.10 -0.87
N SER A 39 -2.86 -24.39 -1.15
CA SER A 39 -3.53 -24.95 -2.34
C SER A 39 -5.05 -25.02 -2.21
N GLN A 40 -5.60 -24.90 -1.01
CA GLN A 40 -7.03 -24.99 -0.75
C GLN A 40 -7.73 -23.64 -0.84
N SER A 41 -9.03 -23.66 -1.19
CA SER A 41 -9.90 -22.47 -1.21
C SER A 41 -10.99 -22.58 -0.16
N PHE A 42 -11.67 -21.48 0.13
CA PHE A 42 -12.79 -21.44 1.09
C PHE A 42 -13.90 -22.43 0.72
N LEU A 43 -14.30 -22.44 -0.54
CA LEU A 43 -15.38 -23.33 -1.03
C LEU A 43 -14.91 -24.77 -1.24
N GLY A 44 -13.63 -24.96 -1.58
CA GLY A 44 -13.07 -26.28 -1.87
C GLY A 44 -12.60 -27.06 -0.63
N SER A 45 -12.61 -26.44 0.56
CA SER A 45 -12.12 -27.07 1.79
C SER A 45 -13.22 -27.22 2.84
N THR A 46 -13.18 -28.32 3.55
CA THR A 46 -13.97 -28.55 4.78
C THR A 46 -13.25 -28.09 6.03
N ASP A 47 -11.95 -27.79 5.92
CA ASP A 47 -11.09 -27.38 7.04
C ASP A 47 -11.46 -25.96 7.52
N THR A 48 -11.83 -25.85 8.78
CA THR A 48 -12.20 -24.59 9.43
C THR A 48 -11.02 -23.59 9.43
N THR A 49 -9.79 -24.06 9.57
CA THR A 49 -8.58 -23.21 9.55
C THR A 49 -8.43 -22.52 8.20
N VAL A 50 -8.62 -23.26 7.10
CA VAL A 50 -8.60 -22.70 5.73
C VAL A 50 -9.67 -21.63 5.58
N LYS A 51 -10.89 -21.87 6.06
CA LYS A 51 -11.98 -20.90 5.99
C LYS A 51 -11.69 -19.62 6.76
N ILE A 52 -11.19 -19.73 7.98
CA ILE A 52 -10.86 -18.59 8.82
C ILE A 52 -9.75 -17.76 8.15
N VAL A 53 -8.65 -18.39 7.75
CA VAL A 53 -7.51 -17.72 7.10
C VAL A 53 -7.95 -17.03 5.81
N THR A 54 -8.77 -17.69 4.99
CA THR A 54 -9.31 -17.11 3.76
C THR A 54 -10.14 -15.86 4.03
N VAL A 55 -11.06 -15.90 5.00
CA VAL A 55 -11.88 -14.75 5.37
C VAL A 55 -11.03 -13.59 5.86
N LEU A 56 -10.05 -13.85 6.73
CA LEU A 56 -9.13 -12.82 7.21
C LEU A 56 -8.33 -12.18 6.08
N LEU A 57 -7.81 -12.97 5.14
CA LEU A 57 -7.11 -12.45 3.97
C LEU A 57 -8.00 -11.62 3.06
N ILE A 58 -9.25 -12.04 2.83
CA ILE A 58 -10.23 -11.28 2.03
C ILE A 58 -10.54 -9.94 2.70
N ILE A 59 -10.78 -9.92 4.01
CA ILE A 59 -11.03 -8.68 4.76
C ILE A 59 -9.82 -7.76 4.68
N PHE A 60 -8.62 -8.28 4.91
CA PHE A 60 -7.38 -7.53 4.83
C PHE A 60 -7.16 -6.94 3.43
N MET A 61 -7.34 -7.75 2.39
CA MET A 61 -7.20 -7.33 1.00
C MET A 61 -8.23 -6.25 0.62
N SER A 62 -9.48 -6.43 1.05
CA SER A 62 -10.55 -5.44 0.81
C SER A 62 -10.27 -4.12 1.51
N ALA A 63 -9.80 -4.15 2.75
CA ALA A 63 -9.44 -2.97 3.52
C ALA A 63 -8.25 -2.21 2.91
N THR A 64 -7.20 -2.92 2.52
CA THR A 64 -6.02 -2.30 1.87
C THR A 64 -6.37 -1.73 0.51
N THR A 65 -7.15 -2.42 -0.30
CA THR A 65 -7.63 -1.93 -1.60
C THR A 65 -8.49 -0.67 -1.42
N PHE A 66 -9.46 -0.70 -0.51
CA PHE A 66 -10.29 0.47 -0.21
C PHE A 66 -9.46 1.68 0.25
N THR A 67 -8.52 1.45 1.16
CA THR A 67 -7.65 2.52 1.69
C THR A 67 -6.77 3.10 0.60
N THR A 68 -6.19 2.27 -0.28
CA THR A 68 -5.38 2.70 -1.42
C THR A 68 -6.19 3.57 -2.38
N GLN A 69 -7.38 3.11 -2.77
CA GLN A 69 -8.26 3.87 -3.66
C GLN A 69 -8.69 5.20 -3.03
N ARG A 70 -9.05 5.19 -1.75
CA ARG A 70 -9.40 6.40 -1.03
C ARG A 70 -8.24 7.40 -0.95
N GLN A 71 -7.03 6.93 -0.66
CA GLN A 71 -5.84 7.79 -0.63
C GLN A 71 -5.60 8.46 -1.99
N LEU A 72 -5.72 7.69 -3.07
CA LEU A 72 -5.54 8.19 -4.42
C LEU A 72 -6.59 9.26 -4.76
N MET A 73 -7.86 9.00 -4.48
CA MET A 73 -8.95 9.93 -4.76
C MET A 73 -8.86 11.22 -3.94
N VAL A 74 -8.55 11.12 -2.64
CA VAL A 74 -8.63 12.28 -1.74
C VAL A 74 -7.36 13.12 -1.80
N LYS A 75 -6.19 12.50 -1.96
CA LYS A 75 -4.89 13.19 -1.85
C LYS A 75 -4.06 13.15 -3.12
N GLY A 76 -4.20 12.12 -3.94
CA GLY A 76 -3.33 11.86 -5.08
C GLY A 76 -3.79 12.50 -6.38
N MET A 77 -5.08 12.75 -6.56
CA MET A 77 -5.63 13.29 -7.80
C MET A 77 -5.80 14.82 -7.74
N PRO A 78 -5.60 15.52 -8.87
CA PRO A 78 -5.95 16.92 -9.00
C PRO A 78 -7.44 17.14 -8.71
N LYS A 79 -7.78 18.30 -8.18
CA LYS A 79 -9.18 18.68 -7.97
C LYS A 79 -9.86 18.79 -9.34
N MET A 80 -10.88 17.97 -9.54
CA MET A 80 -11.70 18.02 -10.75
C MET A 80 -12.80 19.04 -10.59
N ASP A 81 -13.05 19.79 -11.66
CA ASP A 81 -14.17 20.71 -11.70
C ASP A 81 -15.50 19.96 -11.60
N ALA A 82 -16.47 20.56 -10.92
CA ALA A 82 -17.79 19.97 -10.70
C ALA A 82 -18.56 19.66 -12.01
N SER A 83 -18.09 20.19 -13.15
CA SER A 83 -18.65 19.89 -14.48
C SER A 83 -18.44 18.44 -14.93
N ASN A 84 -17.45 17.70 -14.35
CA ASN A 84 -17.12 16.31 -14.69
C ASN A 84 -17.78 15.30 -13.73
N ASN A 85 -19.07 15.47 -13.46
CA ASN A 85 -19.85 14.61 -12.56
C ASN A 85 -19.74 13.11 -12.91
N MET A 86 -19.67 12.77 -14.21
CA MET A 86 -19.56 11.36 -14.67
C MET A 86 -18.26 10.70 -14.18
N MET A 87 -17.13 11.42 -14.28
CA MET A 87 -15.83 10.89 -13.87
C MET A 87 -15.72 10.72 -12.36
N LEU A 88 -16.27 11.67 -11.59
CA LEU A 88 -16.36 11.57 -10.13
C LEU A 88 -17.26 10.42 -9.70
N GLN A 89 -18.37 10.20 -10.41
CA GLN A 89 -19.28 9.09 -10.15
C GLN A 89 -18.62 7.73 -10.45
N GLN A 90 -17.90 7.63 -11.58
CA GLN A 90 -17.15 6.42 -11.93
C GLN A 90 -16.08 6.09 -10.88
N GLN A 91 -15.34 7.08 -10.37
CA GLN A 91 -14.37 6.89 -9.31
C GLN A 91 -15.00 6.38 -8.02
N LYS A 92 -16.16 6.93 -7.62
CA LYS A 92 -16.91 6.46 -6.45
C LYS A 92 -17.39 5.01 -6.63
N ILE A 93 -17.89 4.67 -7.79
CA ILE A 93 -18.31 3.29 -8.11
C ILE A 93 -17.11 2.35 -7.97
N MET A 94 -15.96 2.69 -8.54
CA MET A 94 -14.74 1.88 -8.40
C MET A 94 -14.32 1.72 -6.93
N LEU A 95 -14.40 2.78 -6.13
CA LEU A 95 -14.01 2.75 -4.72
C LEU A 95 -14.79 1.70 -3.92
N TYR A 96 -16.08 1.58 -4.16
CA TYR A 96 -16.96 0.66 -3.41
C TYR A 96 -17.12 -0.69 -4.09
N LEU A 97 -17.15 -0.73 -5.41
CA LEU A 97 -17.43 -1.95 -6.18
C LEU A 97 -16.23 -2.92 -6.14
N PHE A 98 -15.01 -2.44 -6.27
CA PHE A 98 -13.82 -3.31 -6.27
C PHE A 98 -13.66 -4.15 -5.01
N PRO A 99 -13.73 -3.61 -3.78
CA PRO A 99 -13.64 -4.42 -2.57
C PRO A 99 -14.74 -5.51 -2.50
N VAL A 100 -15.95 -5.19 -2.96
CA VAL A 100 -17.07 -6.15 -2.98
C VAL A 100 -16.81 -7.27 -3.98
N ILE A 101 -16.37 -6.96 -5.20
CA ILE A 101 -16.02 -7.97 -6.21
C ILE A 101 -14.93 -8.88 -5.67
N PHE A 102 -13.89 -8.34 -5.06
CA PHE A 102 -12.81 -9.14 -4.46
C PHE A 102 -13.28 -9.99 -3.30
N ALA A 103 -14.21 -9.49 -2.48
CA ALA A 103 -14.79 -10.26 -1.40
C ALA A 103 -15.58 -11.48 -1.93
N ILE A 104 -16.40 -11.28 -2.96
CA ILE A 104 -17.21 -12.35 -3.56
C ILE A 104 -16.34 -13.35 -4.33
N SER A 105 -15.38 -12.89 -5.12
CA SER A 105 -14.52 -13.76 -5.91
C SER A 105 -13.47 -14.47 -5.08
N GLY A 106 -13.01 -13.85 -4.00
CA GLY A 106 -11.93 -14.35 -3.13
C GLY A 106 -12.21 -15.73 -2.53
N VAL A 107 -13.47 -16.07 -2.27
CA VAL A 107 -13.85 -17.38 -1.72
C VAL A 107 -13.56 -18.56 -2.67
N ASN A 108 -13.43 -18.29 -3.96
CA ASN A 108 -13.10 -19.31 -4.97
C ASN A 108 -11.60 -19.50 -5.16
N PHE A 109 -10.79 -18.54 -4.76
CA PHE A 109 -9.34 -18.59 -4.98
C PHE A 109 -8.62 -19.37 -3.90
N PRO A 110 -7.54 -20.10 -4.25
CA PRO A 110 -6.67 -20.73 -3.28
C PRO A 110 -6.02 -19.72 -2.33
N VAL A 111 -5.80 -20.13 -1.08
CA VAL A 111 -5.15 -19.30 -0.05
C VAL A 111 -3.84 -18.69 -0.53
N GLY A 112 -3.03 -19.43 -1.30
CA GLY A 112 -1.76 -18.94 -1.85
C GLY A 112 -1.94 -17.72 -2.78
N VAL A 113 -2.99 -17.69 -3.59
CA VAL A 113 -3.32 -16.53 -4.46
C VAL A 113 -3.72 -15.33 -3.61
N LEU A 114 -4.51 -15.55 -2.56
CA LEU A 114 -4.93 -14.48 -1.65
C LEU A 114 -3.74 -13.89 -0.87
N ILE A 115 -2.78 -14.72 -0.47
CA ILE A 115 -1.52 -14.25 0.17
C ILE A 115 -0.74 -13.37 -0.80
N TYR A 116 -0.55 -13.83 -2.04
CA TYR A 116 0.13 -13.05 -3.08
C TYR A 116 -0.53 -11.70 -3.30
N TRP A 117 -1.86 -11.67 -3.49
CA TRP A 117 -2.60 -10.42 -3.69
C TRP A 117 -2.57 -9.53 -2.46
N SER A 118 -2.67 -10.09 -1.26
CA SER A 118 -2.58 -9.33 -0.01
C SER A 118 -1.22 -8.65 0.14
N THR A 119 -0.15 -9.35 -0.18
CA THR A 119 1.22 -8.80 -0.15
C THR A 119 1.40 -7.70 -1.20
N THR A 120 0.90 -7.91 -2.41
CA THR A 120 0.95 -6.92 -3.50
C THR A 120 0.15 -5.67 -3.13
N ASN A 121 -1.04 -5.84 -2.54
CA ASN A 121 -1.87 -4.72 -2.10
C ASN A 121 -1.20 -3.93 -0.97
N LEU A 122 -0.59 -4.60 -0.02
CA LEU A 122 0.16 -3.96 1.07
C LEU A 122 1.36 -3.16 0.53
N TRP A 123 2.10 -3.74 -0.42
CA TRP A 123 3.19 -3.04 -1.11
C TRP A 123 2.68 -1.80 -1.84
N THR A 124 1.64 -1.95 -2.63
CA THR A 124 1.01 -0.85 -3.38
C THR A 124 0.51 0.25 -2.45
N TRP A 125 -0.12 -0.11 -1.33
CA TRP A 125 -0.57 0.85 -0.32
C TRP A 125 0.60 1.66 0.26
N GLY A 126 1.68 1.00 0.66
CA GLY A 126 2.88 1.66 1.17
C GLY A 126 3.56 2.54 0.12
N GLN A 127 3.69 2.04 -1.11
CA GLN A 127 4.26 2.78 -2.23
C GLN A 127 3.43 4.03 -2.57
N GLN A 128 2.12 3.90 -2.65
CA GLN A 128 1.20 5.02 -2.88
C GLN A 128 1.34 6.09 -1.79
N TYR A 129 1.35 5.67 -0.52
CA TYR A 129 1.55 6.59 0.59
C TYR A 129 2.86 7.36 0.48
N TYR A 130 3.95 6.67 0.15
CA TYR A 130 5.27 7.27 -0.03
C TYR A 130 5.29 8.27 -1.19
N VAL A 131 4.75 7.89 -2.35
CA VAL A 131 4.73 8.74 -3.55
C VAL A 131 3.88 9.99 -3.32
N ILE A 132 2.66 9.85 -2.78
CA ILE A 132 1.78 10.99 -2.50
C ILE A 132 2.44 11.98 -1.53
N LYS A 133 3.23 11.47 -0.56
CA LYS A 133 3.91 12.32 0.43
C LYS A 133 5.16 13.01 -0.12
N ARG A 134 5.94 12.33 -0.97
CA ARG A 134 7.22 12.82 -1.48
C ARG A 134 7.11 13.59 -2.79
N ASN A 135 6.33 13.05 -3.73
CA ASN A 135 6.15 13.57 -5.07
C ASN A 135 4.66 13.65 -5.42
N PRO A 136 3.90 14.53 -4.75
CA PRO A 136 2.47 14.66 -5.03
C PRO A 136 2.24 15.22 -6.44
N THR A 137 1.18 14.75 -7.08
CA THR A 137 0.78 15.22 -8.41
C THR A 137 0.42 16.71 -8.37
N PRO A 138 0.91 17.54 -9.31
CA PRO A 138 0.55 18.93 -9.40
C PRO A 138 -0.97 19.14 -9.42
N GLY A 139 -1.47 20.13 -8.66
CA GLY A 139 -2.91 20.40 -8.53
C GLY A 139 -3.67 19.46 -7.58
N SER A 140 -3.01 18.48 -6.97
CA SER A 140 -3.61 17.62 -5.94
C SER A 140 -3.59 18.30 -4.57
N PRO A 141 -4.50 17.92 -3.63
CA PRO A 141 -4.49 18.44 -2.26
C PRO A 141 -3.16 18.19 -1.53
N ALA A 142 -2.51 17.06 -1.79
CA ALA A 142 -1.20 16.75 -1.22
C ALA A 142 -0.10 17.69 -1.75
N TYR A 143 -0.18 18.13 -3.01
CA TYR A 143 0.73 19.09 -3.59
C TYR A 143 0.55 20.49 -2.95
N GLU A 144 -0.69 20.95 -2.80
CA GLU A 144 -0.99 22.21 -2.11
C GLU A 144 -0.47 22.21 -0.66
N GLU A 145 -0.65 21.11 0.06
CA GLU A 145 -0.13 20.95 1.41
C GLU A 145 1.41 21.02 1.46
N LEU A 146 2.08 20.36 0.51
CA LEU A 146 3.55 20.43 0.40
C LEU A 146 4.04 21.84 0.11
N GLN A 147 3.37 22.56 -0.80
CA GLN A 147 3.70 23.96 -1.12
C GLN A 147 3.53 24.88 0.09
N ARG A 148 2.44 24.71 0.85
CA ARG A 148 2.24 25.48 2.09
C ARG A 148 3.34 25.23 3.12
N LYS A 149 3.74 23.96 3.29
CA LYS A 149 4.83 23.59 4.22
C LYS A 149 6.17 24.19 3.81
N ARG A 150 6.49 24.18 2.51
CA ARG A 150 7.70 24.82 1.97
C ARG A 150 7.68 26.33 2.19
N ALA A 151 6.60 27.01 1.81
CA ALA A 151 6.47 28.45 2.01
C ALA A 151 6.51 28.87 3.49
N HIS A 152 5.98 28.04 4.38
CA HIS A 152 6.08 28.29 5.82
C HIS A 152 7.52 28.12 6.35
N LYS A 153 8.21 27.09 5.86
CA LYS A 153 9.61 26.87 6.22
C LYS A 153 10.50 28.02 5.74
N ASP A 154 10.33 28.45 4.48
CA ASP A 154 11.11 29.56 3.90
C ASP A 154 10.89 30.87 4.69
N LYS A 155 9.67 31.11 5.17
CA LYS A 155 9.38 32.26 6.04
C LYS A 155 10.05 32.18 7.41
N LEU A 156 10.13 30.97 7.98
CA LEU A 156 10.82 30.77 9.27
C LEU A 156 12.32 30.92 9.13
N ASP A 157 12.88 30.39 8.04
CA ASP A 157 14.33 30.49 7.76
C ASP A 157 14.71 31.94 7.49
N ALA A 158 13.89 32.72 6.74
CA ALA A 158 14.08 34.14 6.52
C ALA A 158 14.03 34.94 7.84
N LYS A 159 13.04 34.66 8.69
CA LYS A 159 12.91 35.33 10.00
C LYS A 159 14.04 35.00 10.95
N SER A 160 14.58 33.77 10.87
CA SER A 160 15.74 33.35 11.65
C SER A 160 17.03 34.03 11.19
N GLY A 161 17.19 34.27 9.86
CA GLY A 161 18.29 35.01 9.29
C GLY A 161 18.28 36.49 9.66
N GLU A 162 17.11 37.15 9.60
CA GLU A 162 16.94 38.54 10.03
C GLU A 162 17.26 38.76 11.52
N GLY A 163 16.96 37.75 12.36
CA GLY A 163 17.29 37.81 13.79
C GLY A 163 18.78 37.79 14.07
N ILE A 164 19.58 37.10 13.28
CA ILE A 164 21.01 37.00 13.43
C ILE A 164 21.70 38.34 13.00
N ASP A 165 21.23 38.94 11.92
CA ASP A 165 21.78 40.24 11.44
C ASP A 165 21.43 41.40 12.38
N GLN A 166 20.36 41.31 13.18
CA GLN A 166 20.00 42.34 14.16
C GLN A 166 20.81 42.21 15.47
N ASP A 167 21.15 41.00 15.86
CA ASP A 167 21.98 40.79 17.07
C ASP A 167 23.47 41.12 16.83
N GLU A 168 23.97 41.00 15.59
CA GLU A 168 25.31 41.36 15.22
C GLU A 168 25.50 42.88 15.05
N ALA A 169 24.43 43.64 14.91
CA ALA A 169 24.42 45.09 14.79
C ALA A 169 24.41 45.84 16.15
N ILE A 170 24.36 45.13 17.28
CA ILE A 170 24.39 45.71 18.62
C ILE A 170 25.70 45.34 19.32
N GLU A 171 26.86 45.69 18.74
CA GLU A 171 28.06 45.87 19.50
C GLU A 171 28.15 47.34 19.95
N PRO A 172 28.22 47.64 21.25
CA PRO A 172 28.39 49.01 21.70
C PRO A 172 29.85 49.42 21.49
N GLU A 173 30.04 50.47 20.72
CA GLU A 173 31.28 51.21 20.61
C GLU A 173 31.63 51.84 21.95
N VAL A 174 32.38 51.11 22.79
CA VAL A 174 33.04 51.64 23.97
C VAL A 174 34.49 51.89 23.62
N GLN A 175 34.75 53.01 23.01
CA GLN A 175 36.12 53.58 22.95
C GLN A 175 36.26 54.67 23.97
N GLY A 176 37.08 54.34 24.98
CA GLY A 176 37.44 55.22 26.06
C GLY A 176 38.28 56.41 25.60
N GLN A 177 37.82 57.58 25.99
CA GLN A 177 38.65 58.74 26.13
C GLN A 177 39.71 58.46 27.18
N ARG A 178 40.97 58.36 26.77
CA ARG A 178 42.12 58.61 27.64
C ARG A 178 42.59 60.01 27.42
N GLU A 179 42.26 60.87 28.35
CA GLU A 179 42.97 62.13 28.54
C GLU A 179 44.42 61.84 29.01
N GLN A 180 45.31 62.54 28.42
CA GLN A 180 46.68 62.71 28.97
C GLN A 180 46.87 64.16 29.37
N PRO A 181 47.79 64.39 30.38
CA PRO A 181 47.98 65.64 31.08
C PRO A 181 48.78 66.71 30.30
#